data_666140a1c2e4ef9e8bc3bf6e439f9ede
#
_entry.id   666140a1c2e4ef9e8bc3bf6e439f9ede
#
_cell.length_a   1.000
_cell.length_b   1.000
_cell.length_c   1.000
_cell.angle_alpha   90.00
_cell.angle_beta   90.00
_cell.angle_gamma   90.00
#
_symmetry.space_group_name_H-M   'P 1'
#
loop_
_entity.id
_entity.type
_entity.pdbx_description
1 polymer ?
#
loop_
_entity_poly.entity_id
_entity_poly.type
_entity_poly.pdbx_seq_one_letter_code
_entity_poly.pdbx_strand_id
1 'polypeptide(L)'
;SLVQAVICDQFALVCGEQQANLDSGGVLHNFKKVFKLNECVIIGLSGVIEDNYYLFQDYLNMDFTVKEDCADSLEEVFKTVSARHREMAEQGECDVFSLVCGWNGSGFEGKSFFVDSAGNSSITDAKPEHSMEAKLISCGDNRHYDNFLTCMKRYGFNILGLQNTFRDVLSLGVKFDDFIDTNAWFEVIKRPE
;
A
#
# COMPACT_ATOMS: atom_id res chain seq x y z
N SER A 1 -0.18 -9.45 -7.17
CA SER A 1 0.31 -8.66 -6.01
C SER A 1 -0.84 -8.07 -5.23
N LEU A 2 -0.74 -8.08 -3.90
CA LEU A 2 -1.75 -7.48 -3.02
C LEU A 2 -1.08 -6.59 -1.97
N VAL A 3 -1.54 -5.34 -1.89
CA VAL A 3 -1.26 -4.40 -0.81
C VAL A 3 -2.58 -3.80 -0.35
N GLN A 4 -2.81 -3.78 0.95
CA GLN A 4 -4.01 -3.20 1.55
C GLN A 4 -3.63 -2.29 2.72
N ALA A 5 -4.38 -1.21 2.92
CA ALA A 5 -4.19 -0.33 4.06
C ALA A 5 -5.51 -0.03 4.76
N VAL A 6 -5.46 0.01 6.07
CA VAL A 6 -6.56 0.51 6.92
C VAL A 6 -6.08 1.77 7.62
N ILE A 7 -6.84 2.84 7.45
CA ILE A 7 -6.54 4.17 7.99
C ILE A 7 -7.72 4.61 8.86
N CYS A 8 -7.47 4.88 10.12
CA CYS A 8 -8.48 5.37 11.06
C CYS A 8 -7.88 6.47 11.96
N ASP A 9 -8.62 6.95 12.95
CA ASP A 9 -8.16 8.01 13.84
C ASP A 9 -7.05 7.59 14.82
N GLN A 10 -6.83 6.28 15.01
CA GLN A 10 -5.86 5.74 15.98
C GLN A 10 -4.58 5.22 15.33
N PHE A 11 -4.64 4.80 14.07
CA PHE A 11 -3.48 4.22 13.37
C PHE A 11 -3.65 4.21 11.85
N ALA A 12 -2.53 4.07 11.16
CA ALA A 12 -2.45 3.58 9.79
C ALA A 12 -1.72 2.24 9.78
N LEU A 13 -2.35 1.22 9.25
CA LEU A 13 -1.80 -0.13 9.07
C LEU A 13 -1.71 -0.43 7.58
N VAL A 14 -0.54 -0.82 7.10
CA VAL A 14 -0.34 -1.29 5.72
C VAL A 14 0.11 -2.74 5.73
N CYS A 15 -0.55 -3.54 4.92
CA CYS A 15 -0.34 -4.96 4.78
C CYS A 15 0.10 -5.25 3.34
N GLY A 16 1.15 -6.04 3.15
CA GLY A 16 1.62 -6.49 1.84
C GLY A 16 1.86 -8.00 1.84
N GLU A 17 1.42 -8.68 0.77
CA GLU A 17 1.89 -10.03 0.49
C GLU A 17 3.31 -9.98 -0.11
N GLN A 18 4.02 -11.12 -0.12
CA GLN A 18 5.47 -11.12 -0.38
C GLN A 18 5.89 -11.89 -1.64
N GLN A 19 4.96 -12.22 -2.53
CA GLN A 19 5.31 -12.86 -3.80
C GLN A 19 5.58 -11.82 -4.89
N ALA A 20 6.67 -12.00 -5.62
CA ALA A 20 6.97 -11.30 -6.85
C ALA A 20 7.10 -12.30 -8.00
N ASN A 21 6.34 -12.07 -9.07
CA ASN A 21 6.38 -12.89 -10.27
C ASN A 21 7.22 -12.18 -11.34
N LEU A 22 8.18 -12.89 -11.90
CA LEU A 22 9.08 -12.37 -12.92
C LEU A 22 8.57 -12.75 -14.31
N ASP A 23 8.75 -11.89 -15.31
CA ASP A 23 8.36 -12.16 -16.71
C ASP A 23 9.11 -13.37 -17.30
N SER A 24 10.31 -13.65 -16.76
CA SER A 24 11.06 -14.88 -17.05
C SER A 24 10.37 -16.17 -16.57
N GLY A 25 9.24 -16.06 -15.87
CA GLY A 25 8.50 -17.18 -15.27
C GLY A 25 9.00 -17.59 -13.88
N GLY A 26 9.99 -16.87 -13.33
CA GLY A 26 10.46 -17.06 -11.95
C GLY A 26 9.49 -16.49 -10.92
N VAL A 27 9.55 -17.02 -9.70
CA VAL A 27 8.80 -16.48 -8.55
C VAL A 27 9.77 -16.18 -7.43
N LEU A 28 9.75 -14.94 -6.94
CA LEU A 28 10.46 -14.55 -5.74
C LEU A 28 9.51 -14.59 -4.55
N HIS A 29 9.92 -15.24 -3.49
CA HIS A 29 9.25 -15.22 -2.19
C HIS A 29 9.98 -14.28 -1.24
N ASN A 30 9.30 -13.78 -0.23
CA ASN A 30 9.82 -12.81 0.74
C ASN A 30 10.22 -11.44 0.11
N PHE A 31 9.56 -11.07 -0.99
CA PHE A 31 9.75 -9.76 -1.61
C PHE A 31 8.98 -8.68 -0.83
N LYS A 32 9.71 -7.79 -0.18
CA LYS A 32 9.10 -6.74 0.65
C LYS A 32 8.44 -5.67 -0.23
N LYS A 33 7.16 -5.39 0.00
CA LYS A 33 6.35 -4.42 -0.74
C LYS A 33 5.87 -3.24 0.10
N VAL A 34 6.08 -3.30 1.42
CA VAL A 34 5.63 -2.28 2.36
C VAL A 34 6.82 -1.80 3.16
N PHE A 35 7.01 -0.48 3.23
CA PHE A 35 8.17 0.15 3.86
C PHE A 35 7.72 1.31 4.75
N LYS A 36 8.17 1.31 6.00
CA LYS A 36 8.09 2.47 6.87
C LYS A 36 9.28 3.38 6.56
N LEU A 37 9.02 4.55 5.98
CA LEU A 37 10.07 5.49 5.58
C LEU A 37 10.62 6.27 6.78
N ASN A 38 9.76 6.60 7.72
CA ASN A 38 10.07 7.24 8.99
C ASN A 38 8.95 6.96 10.00
N GLU A 39 8.95 7.63 11.15
CA GLU A 39 7.91 7.46 12.17
C GLU A 39 6.52 7.94 11.74
N CYS A 40 6.42 8.68 10.63
CA CYS A 40 5.20 9.32 10.18
C CYS A 40 4.64 8.73 8.86
N VAL A 41 5.45 8.04 8.05
CA VAL A 41 5.08 7.68 6.66
C VAL A 41 5.37 6.22 6.35
N ILE A 42 4.36 5.55 5.80
CA ILE A 42 4.47 4.21 5.22
C ILE A 42 4.17 4.29 3.73
N ILE A 43 4.93 3.55 2.93
CA ILE A 43 4.66 3.34 1.51
C ILE A 43 4.44 1.85 1.22
N GLY A 44 3.47 1.55 0.37
CA GLY A 44 3.20 0.22 -0.17
C GLY A 44 3.27 0.25 -1.70
N LEU A 45 3.85 -0.78 -2.29
CA LEU A 45 4.11 -0.86 -3.73
C LEU A 45 3.55 -2.16 -4.29
N SER A 46 2.92 -2.08 -5.47
CA SER A 46 2.42 -3.24 -6.22
C SER A 46 2.47 -2.97 -7.72
N GLY A 47 2.50 -4.03 -8.52
CA GLY A 47 2.49 -3.92 -9.98
C GLY A 47 3.37 -4.95 -10.65
N VAL A 48 3.52 -4.85 -11.96
CA VAL A 48 4.40 -5.69 -12.78
C VAL A 48 5.86 -5.39 -12.43
N ILE A 49 6.63 -6.43 -12.09
CA ILE A 49 7.94 -6.25 -11.45
C ILE A 49 9.09 -6.20 -12.43
N GLU A 50 9.09 -6.92 -13.54
CA GLU A 50 10.28 -6.94 -14.41
C GLU A 50 10.48 -5.62 -15.15
N ASP A 51 9.45 -5.10 -15.80
CA ASP A 51 9.53 -3.79 -16.43
C ASP A 51 9.63 -2.66 -15.38
N ASN A 52 9.12 -2.92 -14.18
CA ASN A 52 9.09 -1.98 -13.07
C ASN A 52 10.08 -2.31 -11.93
N TYR A 53 10.92 -3.34 -12.06
CA TYR A 53 11.92 -3.68 -11.05
C TYR A 53 12.86 -2.50 -10.76
N TYR A 54 13.28 -1.80 -11.80
CA TYR A 54 14.08 -0.58 -11.70
C TYR A 54 13.28 0.55 -11.04
N LEU A 55 11.98 0.64 -11.30
CA LEU A 55 11.10 1.61 -10.67
C LEU A 55 10.91 1.33 -9.18
N PHE A 56 10.78 0.06 -8.78
CA PHE A 56 10.78 -0.33 -7.38
C PHE A 56 12.12 0.01 -6.69
N GLN A 57 13.23 -0.24 -7.37
CA GLN A 57 14.57 0.15 -6.90
C GLN A 57 14.68 1.69 -6.82
N ASP A 58 14.17 2.40 -7.81
CA ASP A 58 14.14 3.86 -7.82
C ASP A 58 13.29 4.39 -6.66
N TYR A 59 12.12 3.82 -6.38
CA TYR A 59 11.33 4.19 -5.21
C TYR A 59 12.07 3.96 -3.89
N LEU A 60 12.77 2.84 -3.76
CA LEU A 60 13.56 2.52 -2.57
C LEU A 60 14.80 3.40 -2.43
N ASN A 61 15.36 3.87 -3.55
CA ASN A 61 16.51 4.75 -3.61
C ASN A 61 16.12 6.23 -3.68
N MET A 62 14.83 6.56 -3.77
CA MET A 62 14.36 7.94 -3.66
C MET A 62 14.83 8.50 -2.31
N ASP A 63 15.59 9.57 -2.38
CA ASP A 63 15.91 10.38 -1.21
C ASP A 63 14.64 11.15 -0.80
N PHE A 64 13.75 10.44 -0.12
CA PHE A 64 12.64 11.10 0.55
C PHE A 64 13.26 11.94 1.66
N THR A 65 13.39 13.23 1.43
CA THR A 65 13.86 14.14 2.46
C THR A 65 12.95 14.03 3.66
N VAL A 66 13.41 13.25 4.66
CA VAL A 66 12.70 13.06 5.91
C VAL A 66 12.79 14.38 6.67
N LYS A 67 11.69 15.11 6.73
CA LYS A 67 11.59 16.32 7.52
C LYS A 67 11.27 15.94 8.96
N GLU A 68 11.66 16.79 9.91
CA GLU A 68 11.33 16.60 11.33
C GLU A 68 9.82 16.70 11.57
N ASP A 69 9.12 17.52 10.76
CA ASP A 69 7.67 17.67 10.82
C ASP A 69 6.97 16.57 10.03
N CYS A 70 6.02 15.89 10.67
CA CYS A 70 5.26 14.79 10.07
C CYS A 70 4.38 15.24 8.90
N ALA A 71 3.76 16.41 9.01
CA ALA A 71 2.91 16.95 7.94
C ALA A 71 3.73 17.22 6.68
N ASP A 72 4.87 17.87 6.86
CA ASP A 72 5.80 18.17 5.77
C ASP A 72 6.37 16.90 5.14
N SER A 73 6.72 15.89 5.95
CA SER A 73 7.21 14.59 5.47
C SER A 73 6.16 13.88 4.61
N LEU A 74 4.93 13.78 5.08
CA LEU A 74 3.86 13.09 4.37
C LEU A 74 3.50 13.82 3.08
N GLU A 75 3.42 15.14 3.10
CA GLU A 75 3.14 15.95 1.92
C GLU A 75 4.24 15.83 0.85
N GLU A 76 5.51 15.82 1.26
CA GLU A 76 6.63 15.66 0.34
C GLU A 76 6.61 14.29 -0.34
N VAL A 77 6.34 13.21 0.42
CA VAL A 77 6.21 11.87 -0.15
C VAL A 77 5.03 11.80 -1.12
N PHE A 78 3.87 12.38 -0.78
CA PHE A 78 2.75 12.47 -1.71
C PHE A 78 3.12 13.17 -3.03
N LYS A 79 3.79 14.31 -2.97
CA LYS A 79 4.23 15.07 -4.16
C LYS A 79 5.22 14.26 -5.01
N THR A 80 6.20 13.63 -4.37
CA THR A 80 7.24 12.85 -5.04
C THR A 80 6.64 11.64 -5.75
N VAL A 81 5.79 10.86 -5.06
CA VAL A 81 5.13 9.68 -5.65
C VAL A 81 4.16 10.08 -6.76
N SER A 82 3.40 11.17 -6.59
CA SER A 82 2.51 11.71 -7.63
C SER A 82 3.27 12.10 -8.89
N ALA A 83 4.38 12.81 -8.74
CA ALA A 83 5.22 13.21 -9.88
C ALA A 83 5.77 11.99 -10.61
N ARG A 84 6.25 10.98 -9.87
CA ARG A 84 6.80 9.75 -10.43
C ARG A 84 5.76 8.94 -11.20
N HIS A 85 4.53 8.79 -10.67
CA HIS A 85 3.44 8.11 -11.38
C HIS A 85 3.05 8.83 -12.68
N ARG A 86 3.11 10.16 -12.69
CA ARG A 86 2.89 10.93 -13.93
C ARG A 86 3.97 10.66 -14.96
N GLU A 87 5.23 10.69 -14.55
CA GLU A 87 6.35 10.34 -15.43
C GLU A 87 6.23 8.93 -16.00
N MET A 88 5.86 7.94 -15.17
CA MET A 88 5.62 6.57 -15.61
C MET A 88 4.54 6.50 -16.68
N ALA A 89 3.40 7.17 -16.48
CA ALA A 89 2.33 7.21 -17.46
C ALA A 89 2.78 7.85 -18.78
N GLU A 90 3.57 8.94 -18.72
CA GLU A 90 4.15 9.60 -19.90
C GLU A 90 5.17 8.71 -20.63
N GLN A 91 5.87 7.82 -19.92
CA GLN A 91 6.81 6.84 -20.46
C GLN A 91 6.13 5.59 -21.00
N GLY A 92 4.81 5.46 -20.87
CA GLY A 92 4.03 4.31 -21.33
C GLY A 92 4.03 3.13 -20.36
N GLU A 93 4.49 3.32 -19.12
CA GLU A 93 4.37 2.32 -18.08
C GLU A 93 2.90 2.15 -17.67
N CYS A 94 2.53 0.94 -17.28
CA CYS A 94 1.16 0.62 -16.88
C CYS A 94 1.11 -0.42 -15.76
N ASP A 95 -0.06 -0.56 -15.16
CA ASP A 95 -0.33 -1.50 -14.06
C ASP A 95 0.59 -1.28 -12.85
N VAL A 96 0.91 -0.02 -12.55
CA VAL A 96 1.72 0.39 -11.41
C VAL A 96 0.84 1.00 -10.33
N PHE A 97 0.98 0.49 -9.12
CA PHE A 97 0.26 0.95 -7.95
C PHE A 97 1.22 1.34 -6.83
N SER A 98 0.98 2.48 -6.21
CA SER A 98 1.63 2.89 -4.97
C SER A 98 0.59 3.39 -3.97
N LEU A 99 0.84 3.11 -2.71
CA LEU A 99 0.06 3.59 -1.59
C LEU A 99 0.99 4.35 -0.65
N VAL A 100 0.60 5.53 -0.22
CA VAL A 100 1.29 6.31 0.81
C VAL A 100 0.28 6.65 1.89
N CYS A 101 0.60 6.40 3.13
CA CYS A 101 -0.22 6.84 4.26
C CYS A 101 0.64 7.17 5.49
N GLY A 102 0.08 7.95 6.39
CA GLY A 102 0.78 8.30 7.61
C GLY A 102 0.07 9.33 8.48
N TRP A 103 0.80 9.80 9.47
CA TRP A 103 0.39 10.83 10.41
C TRP A 103 0.83 12.21 9.91
N ASN A 104 -0.10 13.15 9.80
CA ASN A 104 0.18 14.50 9.31
C ASN A 104 0.34 15.56 10.44
N GLY A 105 0.50 15.11 11.68
CA GLY A 105 0.58 15.99 12.84
C GLY A 105 -0.77 16.21 13.55
N SER A 106 -1.89 15.97 12.89
CA SER A 106 -3.25 16.14 13.44
C SER A 106 -4.15 14.93 13.25
N GLY A 107 -3.90 14.12 12.24
CA GLY A 107 -4.67 12.92 11.91
C GLY A 107 -3.94 12.01 10.95
N PHE A 108 -4.55 10.86 10.66
CA PHE A 108 -4.07 9.94 9.65
C PHE A 108 -4.72 10.24 8.31
N GLU A 109 -3.95 10.12 7.25
CA GLU A 109 -4.44 10.20 5.87
C GLU A 109 -3.59 9.33 4.94
N GLY A 110 -4.14 9.02 3.79
CA GLY A 110 -3.44 8.26 2.76
C GLY A 110 -3.90 8.63 1.37
N LYS A 111 -3.09 8.25 0.40
CA LYS A 111 -3.39 8.35 -1.04
C LYS A 111 -2.94 7.08 -1.72
N SER A 112 -3.73 6.62 -2.67
CA SER A 112 -3.28 5.61 -3.64
C SER A 112 -3.07 6.27 -5.00
N PHE A 113 -2.03 5.81 -5.68
CA PHE A 113 -1.60 6.28 -7.00
C PHE A 113 -1.62 5.09 -7.93
N PHE A 114 -2.26 5.20 -9.07
CA PHE A 114 -2.39 4.11 -10.01
C PHE A 114 -2.14 4.60 -11.44
N VAL A 115 -1.36 3.83 -12.20
CA VAL A 115 -1.29 3.92 -13.65
C VAL A 115 -1.95 2.68 -14.19
N ASP A 116 -3.08 2.83 -14.87
CA ASP A 116 -3.87 1.71 -15.37
C ASP A 116 -3.26 1.07 -16.64
N SER A 117 -3.87 -0.02 -17.12
CA SER A 117 -3.43 -0.73 -18.33
C SER A 117 -3.52 0.11 -19.61
N ALA A 118 -4.26 1.21 -19.60
CA ALA A 118 -4.34 2.17 -20.70
C ALA A 118 -3.34 3.33 -20.56
N GLY A 119 -2.54 3.35 -19.48
CA GLY A 119 -1.56 4.40 -19.20
C GLY A 119 -2.14 5.66 -18.55
N ASN A 120 -3.37 5.60 -18.02
CA ASN A 120 -3.95 6.74 -17.33
C ASN A 120 -3.52 6.76 -15.86
N SER A 121 -3.02 7.89 -15.40
CA SER A 121 -2.68 8.13 -14.01
C SER A 121 -3.89 8.60 -13.21
N SER A 122 -4.11 8.03 -12.04
CA SER A 122 -5.16 8.42 -11.11
C SER A 122 -4.67 8.47 -9.66
N ILE A 123 -5.32 9.30 -8.85
CA ILE A 123 -5.05 9.45 -7.42
C ILE A 123 -6.37 9.32 -6.67
N THR A 124 -6.38 8.52 -5.61
CA THR A 124 -7.53 8.38 -4.72
C THR A 124 -7.14 8.74 -3.30
N ASP A 125 -7.88 9.67 -2.72
CA ASP A 125 -7.70 10.10 -1.33
C ASP A 125 -8.38 9.13 -0.35
N ALA A 126 -7.74 8.89 0.79
CA ALA A 126 -8.27 8.11 1.90
C ALA A 126 -7.97 8.83 3.21
N LYS A 127 -8.89 9.69 3.61
CA LYS A 127 -8.82 10.43 4.87
C LYS A 127 -10.09 10.18 5.66
N PRO A 128 -10.01 9.62 6.89
CA PRO A 128 -11.15 9.56 7.79
C PRO A 128 -11.67 10.97 8.11
N GLU A 129 -12.97 11.18 7.98
CA GLU A 129 -13.59 12.49 8.25
C GLU A 129 -13.94 12.67 9.73
N HIS A 130 -14.08 11.56 10.46
CA HIS A 130 -14.38 11.56 11.89
C HIS A 130 -13.84 10.30 12.59
N SER A 131 -13.85 10.30 13.92
CA SER A 131 -13.23 9.28 14.78
C SER A 131 -13.82 7.87 14.64
N MET A 132 -15.04 7.74 14.12
CA MET A 132 -15.70 6.43 13.93
C MET A 132 -15.50 5.88 12.52
N GLU A 133 -14.80 6.58 11.67
CA GLU A 133 -14.57 6.19 10.29
C GLU A 133 -13.23 5.49 10.12
N ALA A 134 -13.22 4.47 9.26
CA ALA A 134 -12.00 3.88 8.74
C ALA A 134 -12.08 3.82 7.22
N LYS A 135 -10.93 4.06 6.57
CA LYS A 135 -10.77 3.91 5.12
C LYS A 135 -9.96 2.65 4.83
N LEU A 136 -10.46 1.85 3.91
CA LEU A 136 -9.74 0.70 3.35
C LEU A 136 -9.28 1.06 1.95
N ILE A 137 -7.98 0.94 1.70
CA ILE A 137 -7.38 0.98 0.37
C ILE A 137 -6.95 -0.44 0.02
N SER A 138 -7.22 -0.89 -1.20
CA SER A 138 -6.81 -2.20 -1.68
C SER A 138 -6.37 -2.10 -3.13
N CYS A 139 -5.22 -2.65 -3.48
CA CYS A 139 -4.84 -2.92 -4.86
C CYS A 139 -5.10 -4.38 -5.21
N GLY A 140 -5.14 -4.68 -6.51
CA GLY A 140 -5.38 -6.02 -7.02
C GLY A 140 -6.85 -6.32 -7.30
N ASP A 141 -7.20 -7.60 -7.35
CA ASP A 141 -8.56 -8.05 -7.66
C ASP A 141 -9.57 -7.57 -6.60
N ASN A 142 -10.71 -7.07 -7.03
CA ASN A 142 -11.76 -6.57 -6.13
C ASN A 142 -12.26 -7.60 -5.11
N ARG A 143 -12.11 -8.90 -5.41
CA ARG A 143 -12.42 -9.98 -4.45
C ARG A 143 -11.60 -9.90 -3.17
N HIS A 144 -10.38 -9.37 -3.23
CA HIS A 144 -9.54 -9.16 -2.04
C HIS A 144 -10.13 -8.09 -1.13
N TYR A 145 -10.69 -7.02 -1.70
CA TYR A 145 -11.39 -5.99 -0.94
C TYR A 145 -12.62 -6.55 -0.21
N ASP A 146 -13.48 -7.28 -0.93
CA ASP A 146 -14.69 -7.90 -0.38
C ASP A 146 -14.36 -8.94 0.70
N ASN A 147 -13.31 -9.75 0.47
CA ASN A 147 -12.82 -10.72 1.45
C ASN A 147 -12.32 -10.02 2.72
N PHE A 148 -11.62 -8.87 2.58
CA PHE A 148 -11.17 -8.10 3.74
C PHE A 148 -12.35 -7.66 4.62
N LEU A 149 -13.36 -7.06 4.02
CA LEU A 149 -14.57 -6.61 4.74
C LEU A 149 -15.30 -7.77 5.42
N THR A 150 -15.32 -8.94 4.78
CA THR A 150 -15.96 -10.15 5.32
C THR A 150 -15.16 -10.73 6.48
N CYS A 151 -13.85 -10.91 6.31
CA CYS A 151 -12.98 -11.51 7.33
C CYS A 151 -12.79 -10.61 8.55
N MET A 152 -12.83 -9.28 8.37
CA MET A 152 -12.69 -8.31 9.45
C MET A 152 -13.73 -8.50 10.57
N LYS A 153 -14.93 -8.94 10.22
CA LYS A 153 -16.01 -9.22 11.19
C LYS A 153 -15.64 -10.33 12.18
N ARG A 154 -14.69 -11.19 11.84
CA ARG A 154 -14.26 -12.34 12.65
C ARG A 154 -13.30 -11.97 13.77
N TYR A 155 -12.41 -11.02 13.51
CA TYR A 155 -11.28 -10.73 14.42
C TYR A 155 -11.40 -9.42 15.18
N GLY A 156 -12.35 -8.55 14.82
CA GLY A 156 -12.53 -7.23 15.40
C GLY A 156 -11.59 -6.17 14.83
N PHE A 157 -11.93 -4.91 15.13
CA PHE A 157 -11.26 -3.74 14.59
C PHE A 157 -10.15 -3.23 15.54
N ASN A 158 -9.00 -3.89 15.49
CA ASN A 158 -7.75 -3.48 16.13
C ASN A 158 -6.58 -3.98 15.28
N ILE A 159 -5.37 -3.51 15.56
CA ILE A 159 -4.19 -3.83 14.74
C ILE A 159 -4.00 -5.34 14.59
N LEU A 160 -4.02 -6.11 15.66
CA LEU A 160 -3.84 -7.56 15.61
C LEU A 160 -4.99 -8.25 14.85
N GLY A 161 -6.22 -7.84 15.09
CA GLY A 161 -7.40 -8.35 14.39
C GLY A 161 -7.34 -8.09 12.89
N LEU A 162 -6.91 -6.90 12.48
CA LEU A 162 -6.74 -6.54 11.07
C LEU A 162 -5.57 -7.28 10.41
N GLN A 163 -4.48 -7.52 11.12
CA GLN A 163 -3.39 -8.38 10.64
C GLN A 163 -3.86 -9.82 10.40
N ASN A 164 -4.67 -10.38 11.30
CA ASN A 164 -5.27 -11.70 11.13
C ASN A 164 -6.29 -11.71 9.98
N THR A 165 -7.06 -10.63 9.82
CA THR A 165 -7.96 -10.42 8.68
C THR A 165 -7.18 -10.52 7.36
N PHE A 166 -6.05 -9.83 7.25
CA PHE A 166 -5.23 -9.87 6.04
C PHE A 166 -4.67 -11.27 5.75
N ARG A 167 -4.23 -12.00 6.78
CA ARG A 167 -3.78 -13.39 6.62
C ARG A 167 -4.89 -14.30 6.09
N ASP A 168 -6.14 -14.11 6.55
CA ASP A 168 -7.29 -14.83 6.00
C ASP A 168 -7.58 -14.43 4.55
N VAL A 169 -7.46 -13.14 4.22
CA VAL A 169 -7.59 -12.66 2.84
C VAL A 169 -6.58 -13.34 1.93
N LEU A 170 -5.32 -13.47 2.35
CA LEU A 170 -4.30 -14.19 1.57
C LEU A 170 -4.65 -15.67 1.43
N SER A 171 -5.05 -16.33 2.51
CA SER A 171 -5.43 -17.75 2.50
C SER A 171 -6.64 -18.06 1.59
N LEU A 172 -7.55 -17.10 1.44
CA LEU A 172 -8.64 -17.18 0.47
C LEU A 172 -8.17 -16.82 -0.93
N GLY A 173 -7.34 -15.79 -1.04
CA GLY A 173 -6.86 -15.22 -2.29
C GLY A 173 -6.06 -16.19 -3.14
N VAL A 174 -5.17 -16.98 -2.55
CA VAL A 174 -4.36 -17.99 -3.27
C VAL A 174 -5.19 -19.07 -3.98
N LYS A 175 -6.49 -19.13 -3.72
CA LYS A 175 -7.40 -20.04 -4.39
C LYS A 175 -7.86 -19.54 -5.77
N PHE A 176 -7.68 -18.26 -6.06
CA PHE A 176 -8.16 -17.63 -7.29
C PHE A 176 -7.18 -16.61 -7.89
N ASP A 177 -6.09 -16.31 -7.22
CA ASP A 177 -5.08 -15.33 -7.65
C ASP A 177 -3.70 -15.98 -7.52
N ASP A 178 -3.12 -16.36 -8.65
CA ASP A 178 -1.81 -17.02 -8.72
C ASP A 178 -0.64 -16.02 -8.49
N PHE A 179 -0.93 -14.74 -8.41
CA PHE A 179 0.07 -13.68 -8.25
C PHE A 179 0.31 -13.25 -6.80
N ILE A 180 -0.23 -13.99 -5.84
CA ILE A 180 -0.02 -13.76 -4.42
C ILE A 180 0.37 -15.05 -3.70
N ASP A 181 0.97 -14.92 -2.53
CA ASP A 181 1.20 -16.02 -1.59
C ASP A 181 0.57 -15.75 -0.22
N THR A 182 0.79 -16.62 0.74
CA THR A 182 0.27 -16.49 2.11
C THR A 182 1.20 -15.75 3.06
N ASN A 183 2.38 -15.33 2.61
CA ASN A 183 3.32 -14.58 3.43
C ASN A 183 2.90 -13.11 3.50
N ALA A 184 2.83 -12.58 4.70
CA ALA A 184 2.39 -11.22 4.97
C ALA A 184 3.49 -10.40 5.63
N TRP A 185 3.59 -9.14 5.24
CA TRP A 185 4.37 -8.10 5.92
C TRP A 185 3.47 -6.97 6.35
N PHE A 186 3.75 -6.40 7.53
CA PHE A 186 2.95 -5.33 8.11
C PHE A 186 3.83 -4.18 8.55
N GLU A 187 3.37 -2.96 8.28
CA GLU A 187 3.92 -1.75 8.89
C GLU A 187 2.77 -0.94 9.52
N VAL A 188 3.04 -0.32 10.65
CA VAL A 188 2.04 0.44 11.38
C VAL A 188 2.62 1.75 11.92
N ILE A 189 1.80 2.80 11.86
CA ILE A 189 2.01 4.04 12.59
C ILE A 189 0.83 4.22 13.53
N LYS A 190 1.10 4.36 14.81
CA LYS A 190 0.09 4.64 15.84
C LYS A 190 0.02 6.13 16.10
N ARG A 191 -1.15 6.57 16.54
CA ARG A 191 -1.32 7.94 17.01
C ARG A 191 -0.30 8.24 18.13
N PRO A 192 0.48 9.34 18.04
CA PRO A 192 1.34 9.79 19.14
C PRO A 192 0.52 10.04 20.40
N GLU A 193 1.08 9.69 21.55
CA GLU A 193 0.49 9.95 22.87
C GLU A 193 0.49 11.44 23.21
#